data_5c59342bad32c16df79372f09c8223c9
#
_entry.id   5c59342bad32c16df79372f09c8223c9
#
_cell.length_a   1.000
_cell.length_b   1.000
_cell.length_c   1.000
_cell.angle_alpha   90.00
_cell.angle_beta   90.00
_cell.angle_gamma   90.00
#
_symmetry.space_group_name_H-M   'P 1'
#
loop_
_entity.id
_entity.type
_entity.pdbx_description
1 polymer ?
#
loop_
_entity_poly.entity_id
_entity_poly.type
_entity_poly.pdbx_seq_one_letter_code
_entity_poly.pdbx_strand_id
1 'polypeptide(L)'
;VTIETEGSHFLETDYPIDLISLSPKFSNTIPKLGIETPAGKIVDERMIKQHNKFRLNHDAISQTLKYHSDYHYKPVWDGTEKTLDKIEFFRVTHNIPKDKTYIMPAGDTRETLIGMYKKVFEMVAEHGYNMTGRDHIIAYDTERGV
;
A
#
# COMPACT_ATOMS: atom_id res chain seq x y z
N VAL A 1 -14.98 13.32 2.21
CA VAL A 1 -13.58 13.25 2.71
C VAL A 1 -12.99 11.90 2.35
N THR A 2 -11.79 11.89 1.75
CA THR A 2 -11.01 10.65 1.51
C THR A 2 -9.89 10.57 2.54
N ILE A 3 -9.74 9.39 3.15
CA ILE A 3 -8.62 9.11 4.07
C ILE A 3 -7.71 8.08 3.42
N GLU A 4 -6.41 8.42 3.29
CA GLU A 4 -5.36 7.47 2.95
C GLU A 4 -4.72 6.92 4.22
N THR A 5 -4.65 5.60 4.33
CA THR A 5 -4.10 4.91 5.51
C THR A 5 -3.35 3.63 5.14
N GLU A 6 -2.36 3.28 5.92
CA GLU A 6 -1.72 1.96 5.87
C GLU A 6 -2.41 0.92 6.77
N GLY A 7 -3.41 1.34 7.57
CA GLY A 7 -4.17 0.46 8.45
C GLY A 7 -3.47 0.12 9.77
N SER A 8 -2.45 0.89 10.18
CA SER A 8 -1.76 0.66 11.45
C SER A 8 -2.62 0.93 12.69
N HIS A 9 -3.60 1.82 12.55
CA HIS A 9 -4.52 2.22 13.60
C HIS A 9 -5.93 2.37 13.06
N PHE A 10 -6.92 2.08 13.89
CA PHE A 10 -8.32 2.42 13.66
C PHE A 10 -8.65 3.70 14.44
N LEU A 11 -9.34 4.62 13.78
CA LEU A 11 -9.88 5.81 14.40
C LEU A 11 -11.37 5.90 14.06
N GLU A 12 -12.19 5.81 15.08
CA GLU A 12 -13.61 6.14 14.96
C GLU A 12 -13.77 7.65 14.78
N THR A 13 -14.67 8.05 13.89
CA THR A 13 -14.91 9.47 13.59
C THR A 13 -16.39 9.76 13.47
N ASP A 14 -16.82 10.88 14.03
CA ASP A 14 -18.20 11.38 13.93
C ASP A 14 -18.51 12.02 12.56
N TYR A 15 -17.47 12.20 11.73
CA TYR A 15 -17.63 12.79 10.40
C TYR A 15 -17.77 11.71 9.34
N PRO A 16 -18.63 11.92 8.32
CA PRO A 16 -18.74 11.00 7.21
C PRO A 16 -17.45 10.95 6.40
N ILE A 17 -16.95 9.75 6.15
CA ILE A 17 -15.82 9.47 5.28
C ILE A 17 -16.37 8.85 4.00
N ASP A 18 -16.14 9.50 2.86
CA ASP A 18 -16.63 9.05 1.56
C ASP A 18 -15.81 7.87 1.02
N LEU A 19 -14.49 7.83 1.32
CA LEU A 19 -13.62 6.77 0.85
C LEU A 19 -12.42 6.54 1.78
N ILE A 20 -12.16 5.28 2.10
CA ILE A 20 -10.91 4.82 2.70
C ILE A 20 -10.00 4.26 1.60
N SER A 21 -8.81 4.85 1.44
CA SER A 21 -7.74 4.36 0.58
C SER A 21 -6.73 3.58 1.43
N LEU A 22 -6.89 2.24 1.50
CA LEU A 22 -6.08 1.36 2.35
C LEU A 22 -4.87 0.83 1.59
N SER A 23 -3.67 1.18 2.04
CA SER A 23 -2.38 0.75 1.47
C SER A 23 -1.49 0.06 2.50
N PRO A 24 -1.79 -1.20 2.90
CA PRO A 24 -1.01 -1.90 3.91
C PRO A 24 0.42 -2.17 3.46
N LYS A 25 1.35 -2.17 4.42
CA LYS A 25 2.78 -2.35 4.17
C LYS A 25 3.18 -3.81 4.38
N PHE A 26 3.56 -4.50 3.31
CA PHE A 26 4.05 -5.88 3.36
C PHE A 26 5.52 -5.97 3.77
N SER A 27 6.03 -7.19 3.95
CA SER A 27 7.40 -7.42 4.42
C SER A 27 8.49 -6.91 3.47
N ASN A 28 8.19 -6.69 2.20
CA ASN A 28 9.11 -6.07 1.23
C ASN A 28 9.34 -4.57 1.51
N THR A 29 8.56 -3.95 2.39
CA THR A 29 8.72 -2.54 2.80
C THR A 29 9.51 -2.39 4.11
N ILE A 30 9.97 -3.49 4.72
CA ILE A 30 10.75 -3.43 5.97
C ILE A 30 12.05 -2.66 5.72
N PRO A 31 12.31 -1.59 6.49
CA PRO A 31 13.54 -0.83 6.33
C PRO A 31 14.76 -1.68 6.65
N LYS A 32 15.85 -1.47 5.92
CA LYS A 32 17.10 -2.22 6.10
C LYS A 32 17.97 -1.54 7.15
N LEU A 33 18.52 -2.34 8.06
CA LEU A 33 19.43 -1.88 9.10
C LEU A 33 20.61 -1.10 8.51
N GLY A 34 20.97 0.01 9.12
CA GLY A 34 22.13 0.83 8.73
C GLY A 34 21.90 1.74 7.51
N ILE A 35 20.75 1.69 6.86
CA ILE A 35 20.41 2.58 5.74
C ILE A 35 19.86 3.90 6.28
N GLU A 36 20.28 5.00 5.65
CA GLU A 36 19.74 6.32 5.97
C GLU A 36 18.33 6.51 5.40
N THR A 37 17.43 6.98 6.25
CA THR A 37 16.06 7.34 5.82
C THR A 37 16.06 8.67 5.07
N PRO A 38 15.01 8.98 4.29
CA PRO A 38 14.87 10.30 3.64
C PRO A 38 14.85 11.49 4.63
N ALA A 39 14.61 11.22 5.92
CA ALA A 39 14.66 12.22 6.99
C ALA A 39 16.04 12.32 7.67
N GLY A 40 17.09 11.70 7.10
CA GLY A 40 18.46 11.75 7.61
C GLY A 40 18.72 10.89 8.85
N LYS A 41 17.85 9.94 9.18
CA LYS A 41 18.03 9.02 10.31
C LYS A 41 18.56 7.68 9.84
N ILE A 42 19.55 7.13 10.54
CA ILE A 42 20.01 5.76 10.29
C ILE A 42 19.01 4.78 10.88
N VAL A 43 18.59 3.80 10.08
CA VAL A 43 17.67 2.73 10.49
C VAL A 43 18.37 1.83 11.53
N ASP A 44 17.78 1.78 12.72
CA ASP A 44 18.21 0.90 13.82
C ASP A 44 17.23 -0.27 14.03
N GLU A 45 17.58 -1.21 14.90
CA GLU A 45 16.74 -2.37 15.22
C GLU A 45 15.40 -1.97 15.86
N ARG A 46 15.37 -0.88 16.62
CA ARG A 46 14.15 -0.37 17.24
C ARG A 46 13.16 0.10 16.18
N MET A 47 13.63 0.81 15.16
CA MET A 47 12.80 1.24 14.03
C MET A 47 12.24 0.05 13.26
N ILE A 48 13.05 -0.98 13.00
CA ILE A 48 12.61 -2.21 12.33
C ILE A 48 11.54 -2.92 13.16
N LYS A 49 11.76 -3.08 14.46
CA LYS A 49 10.81 -3.71 15.38
C LYS A 49 9.48 -2.95 15.43
N GLN A 50 9.54 -1.63 15.52
CA GLN A 50 8.36 -0.77 15.52
C GLN A 50 7.59 -0.87 14.18
N HIS A 51 8.29 -0.79 13.06
CA HIS A 51 7.70 -0.97 11.73
C HIS A 51 7.00 -2.32 11.62
N ASN A 52 7.65 -3.42 12.03
CA ASN A 52 7.06 -4.76 11.99
C ASN A 52 5.84 -4.92 12.90
N LYS A 53 5.80 -4.21 14.03
CA LYS A 53 4.67 -4.25 14.95
C LYS A 53 3.40 -3.62 14.36
N PHE A 54 3.56 -2.52 13.60
CA PHE A 54 2.41 -1.72 13.15
C PHE A 54 2.05 -1.88 11.68
N ARG A 55 2.95 -2.37 10.81
CA ARG A 55 2.74 -2.42 9.35
C ARG A 55 1.54 -3.26 8.90
N LEU A 56 1.14 -4.27 9.66
CA LEU A 56 -0.02 -5.13 9.40
C LEU A 56 -0.80 -5.36 10.70
N ASN A 57 -1.50 -4.33 11.16
CA ASN A 57 -2.41 -4.45 12.30
C ASN A 57 -3.76 -4.98 11.81
N HIS A 58 -3.91 -6.31 11.75
CA HIS A 58 -5.11 -6.97 11.22
C HIS A 58 -6.39 -6.57 11.97
N ASP A 59 -6.31 -6.31 13.27
CA ASP A 59 -7.47 -5.88 14.08
C ASP A 59 -7.92 -4.48 13.68
N ALA A 60 -6.99 -3.52 13.57
CA ALA A 60 -7.31 -2.17 13.12
C ALA A 60 -7.84 -2.14 11.69
N ILE A 61 -7.25 -2.94 10.79
CA ILE A 61 -7.71 -3.07 9.40
C ILE A 61 -9.13 -3.63 9.35
N SER A 62 -9.40 -4.72 10.09
CA SER A 62 -10.73 -5.33 10.12
C SER A 62 -11.79 -4.39 10.68
N GLN A 63 -11.46 -3.61 11.71
CA GLN A 63 -12.35 -2.58 12.25
C GLN A 63 -12.61 -1.47 11.22
N THR A 64 -11.57 -0.99 10.54
CA THR A 64 -11.68 0.03 9.49
C THR A 64 -12.61 -0.42 8.36
N LEU A 65 -12.39 -1.63 7.83
CA LEU A 65 -13.19 -2.17 6.72
C LEU A 65 -14.63 -2.50 7.12
N LYS A 66 -14.87 -2.82 8.39
CA LYS A 66 -16.21 -3.05 8.92
C LYS A 66 -16.98 -1.75 9.16
N TYR A 67 -16.27 -0.72 9.62
CA TYR A 67 -16.87 0.58 9.95
C TYR A 67 -17.15 1.42 8.70
N HIS A 68 -16.29 1.35 7.69
CA HIS A 68 -16.40 2.09 6.43
C HIS A 68 -16.71 1.16 5.27
N SER A 69 -17.90 1.28 4.69
CA SER A 69 -18.34 0.45 3.55
C SER A 69 -17.63 0.81 2.23
N ASP A 70 -17.24 2.08 2.09
CA ASP A 70 -16.59 2.58 0.89
C ASP A 70 -15.08 2.66 1.09
N TYR A 71 -14.39 1.71 0.48
CA TYR A 71 -12.93 1.61 0.55
C TYR A 71 -12.34 1.05 -0.74
N HIS A 72 -11.08 1.43 -0.99
CA HIS A 72 -10.19 0.80 -1.97
C HIS A 72 -9.01 0.17 -1.24
N TYR A 73 -8.73 -1.09 -1.55
CA TYR A 73 -7.50 -1.77 -1.17
C TYR A 73 -6.45 -1.50 -2.24
N LYS A 74 -5.37 -0.79 -1.88
CA LYS A 74 -4.35 -0.29 -2.82
C LYS A 74 -2.95 -0.84 -2.48
N PRO A 75 -2.69 -2.13 -2.68
CA PRO A 75 -1.36 -2.70 -2.45
C PRO A 75 -0.38 -2.30 -3.56
N VAL A 76 0.91 -2.17 -3.18
CA VAL A 76 2.01 -2.00 -4.11
C VAL A 76 2.57 -3.36 -4.51
N TRP A 77 2.64 -3.63 -5.81
CA TRP A 77 3.23 -4.84 -6.36
C TRP A 77 4.59 -4.55 -7.01
N ASP A 78 5.61 -5.33 -6.60
CA ASP A 78 6.99 -5.23 -7.06
C ASP A 78 7.33 -6.15 -8.25
N GLY A 79 6.31 -6.76 -8.85
CA GLY A 79 6.47 -7.64 -10.00
C GLY A 79 6.84 -9.08 -9.65
N THR A 80 6.87 -9.44 -8.36
CA THR A 80 7.18 -10.80 -7.92
C THR A 80 5.94 -11.58 -7.54
N GLU A 81 5.95 -12.91 -7.79
CA GLU A 81 4.91 -13.84 -7.34
C GLU A 81 4.75 -13.80 -5.82
N LYS A 82 5.87 -13.78 -5.10
CA LYS A 82 5.88 -13.71 -3.64
C LYS A 82 5.10 -12.52 -3.06
N THR A 83 5.15 -11.37 -3.73
CA THR A 83 4.37 -10.19 -3.31
C THR A 83 2.92 -10.34 -3.74
N LEU A 84 2.65 -10.91 -4.91
CA LEU A 84 1.30 -11.20 -5.36
C LEU A 84 0.57 -12.17 -4.41
N ASP A 85 1.23 -13.23 -3.96
CA ASP A 85 0.69 -14.16 -2.96
C ASP A 85 0.29 -13.45 -1.65
N LYS A 86 1.09 -12.48 -1.20
CA LYS A 86 0.77 -11.69 0.00
C LYS A 86 -0.43 -10.77 -0.21
N ILE A 87 -0.52 -10.16 -1.39
CA ILE A 87 -1.66 -9.33 -1.78
C ILE A 87 -2.94 -10.15 -1.77
N GLU A 88 -2.92 -11.33 -2.38
CA GLU A 88 -4.06 -12.23 -2.45
C GLU A 88 -4.42 -12.80 -1.07
N PHE A 89 -3.43 -13.25 -0.29
CA PHE A 89 -3.65 -13.73 1.06
C PHE A 89 -4.31 -12.66 1.95
N PHE A 90 -3.82 -11.42 1.89
CA PHE A 90 -4.41 -10.30 2.62
C PHE A 90 -5.85 -10.04 2.19
N ARG A 91 -6.08 -9.98 0.87
CA ARG A 91 -7.42 -9.79 0.29
C ARG A 91 -8.41 -10.84 0.79
N VAL A 92 -8.05 -12.11 0.73
CA VAL A 92 -8.89 -13.23 1.17
C VAL A 92 -9.13 -13.17 2.68
N THR A 93 -8.07 -12.92 3.47
CA THR A 93 -8.16 -12.84 4.94
C THR A 93 -9.14 -11.76 5.39
N HIS A 94 -9.22 -10.63 4.70
CA HIS A 94 -10.11 -9.53 5.03
C HIS A 94 -11.40 -9.49 4.20
N ASN A 95 -11.69 -10.55 3.41
CA ASN A 95 -12.86 -10.65 2.52
C ASN A 95 -13.01 -9.44 1.58
N ILE A 96 -11.90 -8.92 1.05
CA ILE A 96 -11.91 -7.76 0.15
C ILE A 96 -12.27 -8.24 -1.26
N PRO A 97 -13.31 -7.70 -1.92
CA PRO A 97 -13.66 -8.03 -3.30
C PRO A 97 -12.57 -7.59 -4.29
N LYS A 98 -12.48 -8.28 -5.44
CA LYS A 98 -11.50 -7.93 -6.49
C LYS A 98 -11.76 -6.55 -7.11
N ASP A 99 -13.00 -6.17 -7.25
CA ASP A 99 -13.44 -4.86 -7.77
C ASP A 99 -13.08 -3.69 -6.84
N LYS A 100 -12.80 -3.96 -5.55
CA LYS A 100 -12.25 -2.99 -4.60
C LYS A 100 -10.72 -3.05 -4.47
N THR A 101 -10.05 -3.89 -5.27
CA THR A 101 -8.59 -4.09 -5.23
C THR A 101 -7.94 -3.35 -6.40
N TYR A 102 -7.06 -2.41 -6.08
CA TYR A 102 -6.37 -1.52 -7.03
C TYR A 102 -4.86 -1.68 -6.90
N ILE A 103 -4.25 -2.43 -7.80
CA ILE A 103 -2.81 -2.69 -7.77
C ILE A 103 -2.04 -1.44 -8.20
N MET A 104 -1.06 -1.04 -7.38
CA MET A 104 -0.11 0.03 -7.72
C MET A 104 1.22 -0.57 -8.16
N PRO A 105 1.84 -0.06 -9.22
CA PRO A 105 3.22 -0.42 -9.58
C PRO A 105 4.20 0.05 -8.48
N ALA A 106 5.18 -0.79 -8.16
CA ALA A 106 6.31 -0.38 -7.35
C ALA A 106 7.26 0.49 -8.19
N GLY A 107 7.83 1.52 -7.56
CA GLY A 107 8.79 2.44 -8.17
C GLY A 107 8.88 3.73 -7.35
N ASP A 108 10.07 4.26 -7.19
CA ASP A 108 10.38 5.49 -6.47
C ASP A 108 10.86 6.62 -7.40
N THR A 109 11.09 6.28 -8.68
CA THR A 109 11.40 7.21 -9.76
C THR A 109 10.40 7.03 -10.90
N ARG A 110 10.28 8.06 -11.76
CA ARG A 110 9.45 8.01 -12.98
C ARG A 110 9.84 6.84 -13.88
N GLU A 111 11.14 6.63 -14.09
CA GLU A 111 11.66 5.57 -14.95
C GLU A 111 11.28 4.19 -14.42
N THR A 112 11.54 3.91 -13.15
CA THR A 112 11.22 2.61 -12.52
C THR A 112 9.71 2.36 -12.51
N LEU A 113 8.93 3.38 -12.24
CA LEU A 113 7.48 3.29 -12.22
C LEU A 113 6.91 2.97 -13.61
N ILE A 114 7.33 3.71 -14.65
CA ILE A 114 6.89 3.48 -16.04
C ILE A 114 7.29 2.08 -16.50
N GLY A 115 8.51 1.63 -16.16
CA GLY A 115 8.97 0.27 -16.47
C GLY A 115 8.10 -0.85 -15.92
N MET A 116 7.36 -0.59 -14.84
CA MET A 116 6.44 -1.55 -14.24
C MET A 116 5.04 -1.57 -14.85
N TYR A 117 4.61 -0.51 -15.55
CA TYR A 117 3.22 -0.35 -15.99
C TYR A 117 2.73 -1.51 -16.83
N LYS A 118 3.48 -1.92 -17.86
CA LYS A 118 3.08 -3.04 -18.72
C LYS A 118 2.83 -4.31 -17.93
N LYS A 119 3.76 -4.65 -17.03
CA LYS A 119 3.70 -5.86 -16.22
C LYS A 119 2.50 -5.84 -15.26
N VAL A 120 2.24 -4.68 -14.62
CA VAL A 120 1.07 -4.51 -13.76
C VAL A 120 -0.23 -4.62 -14.57
N PHE A 121 -0.29 -3.98 -15.73
CA PHE A 121 -1.47 -4.03 -16.61
C PHE A 121 -1.82 -5.46 -17.02
N GLU A 122 -0.83 -6.24 -17.45
CA GLU A 122 -1.02 -7.64 -17.84
C GLU A 122 -1.51 -8.48 -16.63
N MET A 123 -0.89 -8.31 -15.47
CA MET A 123 -1.25 -9.03 -14.25
C MET A 123 -2.67 -8.70 -13.77
N VAL A 124 -3.07 -7.43 -13.75
CA VAL A 124 -4.43 -7.06 -13.31
C VAL A 124 -5.50 -7.58 -14.26
N ALA A 125 -5.22 -7.61 -15.58
CA ALA A 125 -6.12 -8.18 -16.57
C ALA A 125 -6.29 -9.70 -16.37
N GLU A 126 -5.21 -10.43 -16.08
CA GLU A 126 -5.23 -11.86 -15.81
C GLU A 126 -5.98 -12.21 -14.52
N HIS A 127 -5.75 -11.45 -13.45
CA HIS A 127 -6.31 -11.76 -12.13
C HIS A 127 -7.66 -11.09 -11.83
N GLY A 128 -8.13 -10.20 -12.69
CA GLY A 128 -9.40 -9.48 -12.50
C GLY A 128 -9.35 -8.42 -11.41
N TYR A 129 -8.21 -7.73 -11.28
CA TYR A 129 -8.03 -6.57 -10.40
C TYR A 129 -8.18 -5.27 -11.18
N ASN A 130 -8.25 -4.15 -10.45
CA ASN A 130 -8.08 -2.82 -11.01
C ASN A 130 -6.62 -2.38 -10.91
N MET A 131 -6.24 -1.38 -11.70
CA MET A 131 -4.93 -0.73 -11.62
C MET A 131 -5.11 0.73 -11.22
N THR A 132 -4.18 1.24 -10.42
CA THR A 132 -4.06 2.68 -10.13
C THR A 132 -2.60 3.10 -10.25
N GLY A 133 -2.38 4.32 -10.75
CA GLY A 133 -1.05 4.90 -10.90
C GLY A 133 -0.51 5.51 -9.59
N ARG A 134 0.68 6.07 -9.71
CA ARG A 134 1.30 6.96 -8.72
C ARG A 134 1.66 8.26 -9.43
N ASP A 135 0.63 9.01 -9.79
CA ASP A 135 0.72 10.14 -10.72
C ASP A 135 1.64 11.25 -10.22
N HIS A 136 1.76 11.44 -8.89
CA HIS A 136 2.74 12.36 -8.31
C HIS A 136 4.19 12.00 -8.66
N ILE A 137 4.54 10.69 -8.74
CA ILE A 137 5.88 10.26 -9.18
C ILE A 137 6.04 10.45 -10.69
N ILE A 138 4.98 10.22 -11.48
CA ILE A 138 5.01 10.49 -12.91
C ILE A 138 5.23 11.98 -13.18
N ALA A 139 4.56 12.85 -12.43
CA ALA A 139 4.64 14.30 -12.61
C ALA A 139 5.97 14.90 -12.11
N TYR A 140 6.37 14.52 -10.89
CA TYR A 140 7.41 15.21 -10.14
C TYR A 140 8.68 14.39 -9.93
N ASP A 141 8.69 13.12 -10.33
CA ASP A 141 9.81 12.18 -10.18
C ASP A 141 10.29 12.07 -8.72
N THR A 142 11.52 12.45 -8.43
CA THR A 142 12.11 12.43 -7.08
C THR A 142 11.92 13.73 -6.29
N GLU A 143 11.26 14.73 -6.88
CA GLU A 143 10.96 15.99 -6.20
C GLU A 143 10.01 15.74 -5.02
N ARG A 144 10.27 16.39 -3.89
CA ARG A 144 9.49 16.18 -2.65
C ARG A 144 8.86 17.48 -2.19
N GLY A 145 7.68 17.34 -1.56
CA GLY A 145 6.96 18.48 -0.99
C GLY A 145 6.16 19.30 -2.00
N VAL A 146 5.82 18.68 -3.12
CA VAL A 146 5.00 19.25 -4.18
C VAL A 146 3.57 18.74 -4.10
#